data_9db66689428175a4373347d6344916d9
#
_entry.id   9db66689428175a4373347d6344916d9
#
_cell.length_a   1.000
_cell.length_b   1.000
_cell.length_c   1.000
_cell.angle_alpha   90.00
_cell.angle_beta   90.00
_cell.angle_gamma   90.00
#
_symmetry.space_group_name_H-M   'P 1'
#
loop_
_entity.id
_entity.type
_entity.pdbx_description
1 polymer ?
#
loop_
_entity_poly.entity_id
_entity_poly.type
_entity_poly.pdbx_seq_one_letter_code
_entity_poly.pdbx_strand_id
1 'polypeptide(L)'
;METITNTKYVKLLVLFFLVGGLSLTQAQEETETETEAPAGFDFSGTVDVYYRTNLTAPNDENAIAPGSSFANLEGFSLGMANLIAKYEGNKVGFVADLAFGPRGTDAIFGSPDYSLTGNVINQMYVYWNVSESVTLTLGNFNTFLGYEVISPAANFNYSTSYLFSYGPFSHSGIRADFALDEDWSAMLAVMNPTDKTEFNGTGDYAIGAQLGYSDQFLNFLYSQGGFEIDFTGGFNVNEDFFLGVNAAYFDNSDADVSFAGVALYPQYQTSENFTLGLRAEYFMETNLGAIGAADANGDASVFAVTLTGSAVVADNLIIKPELRLDSASEDAFIDSDLNPSSSLASFLLAAVYSFD
;
A
#
# COMPACT_ATOMS: atom_id res chain seq x y z
N MET A 1 -13.87 -18.71 31.38
CA MET A 1 -12.52 -18.60 30.82
C MET A 1 -12.31 -17.12 30.63
N GLU A 2 -11.54 -16.49 31.51
CA GLU A 2 -11.39 -15.01 31.47
C GLU A 2 -10.55 -14.61 30.28
N THR A 3 -11.12 -13.78 29.42
CA THR A 3 -10.42 -13.09 28.34
C THR A 3 -9.34 -12.18 28.94
N ILE A 4 -8.09 -12.59 28.83
CA ILE A 4 -6.95 -11.75 29.21
C ILE A 4 -6.92 -10.58 28.23
N THR A 5 -7.40 -9.43 28.67
CA THR A 5 -7.44 -8.21 27.86
C THR A 5 -6.02 -7.82 27.43
N ASN A 6 -5.76 -7.86 26.14
CA ASN A 6 -4.49 -7.48 25.46
C ASN A 6 -3.95 -6.08 25.84
N THR A 7 -4.79 -5.22 26.36
CA THR A 7 -4.49 -3.84 26.78
C THR A 7 -3.32 -3.72 27.77
N LYS A 8 -3.05 -4.75 28.59
CA LYS A 8 -1.94 -4.71 29.56
C LYS A 8 -0.57 -4.86 28.90
N TYR A 9 -0.46 -5.69 27.87
CA TYR A 9 0.82 -5.93 27.18
C TYR A 9 1.21 -4.77 26.28
N VAL A 10 0.25 -4.16 25.60
CA VAL A 10 0.50 -2.96 24.77
C VAL A 10 0.94 -1.78 25.64
N LYS A 11 0.31 -1.57 26.82
CA LYS A 11 0.75 -0.53 27.76
C LYS A 11 2.16 -0.79 28.31
N LEU A 12 2.54 -2.05 28.46
CA LEU A 12 3.89 -2.44 28.91
C LEU A 12 4.92 -2.22 27.81
N LEU A 13 4.58 -2.49 26.53
CA LEU A 13 5.46 -2.27 25.39
C LEU A 13 5.75 -0.77 25.16
N VAL A 14 4.71 0.07 25.20
CA VAL A 14 4.84 1.54 25.11
C VAL A 14 5.71 2.09 26.25
N LEU A 15 5.59 1.55 27.46
CA LEU A 15 6.43 1.95 28.58
C LEU A 15 7.88 1.52 28.40
N PHE A 16 8.14 0.38 27.77
CA PHE A 16 9.49 -0.11 27.48
C PHE A 16 10.21 0.76 26.45
N PHE A 17 9.51 1.20 25.40
CA PHE A 17 10.04 2.16 24.42
C PHE A 17 10.36 3.54 25.02
N LEU A 18 9.49 4.02 25.92
CA LEU A 18 9.69 5.30 26.61
C LEU A 18 10.87 5.27 27.61
N VAL A 19 11.08 4.15 28.31
CA VAL A 19 12.14 4.00 29.31
C VAL A 19 13.47 3.66 28.66
N GLY A 20 13.50 2.85 27.60
CA GLY A 20 14.72 2.52 26.84
C GLY A 20 15.35 3.74 26.17
N GLY A 21 14.53 4.64 25.63
CA GLY A 21 14.99 5.89 24.99
C GLY A 21 15.64 6.90 25.95
N LEU A 22 15.29 6.85 27.23
CA LEU A 22 15.85 7.77 28.24
C LEU A 22 17.23 7.36 28.77
N SER A 23 17.65 6.12 28.55
CA SER A 23 18.94 5.61 29.04
C SER A 23 20.12 5.84 28.10
N LEU A 24 19.89 6.34 26.88
CA LEU A 24 20.92 6.56 25.85
C LEU A 24 21.47 7.98 25.78
N THR A 25 21.07 8.87 26.69
CA THR A 25 21.48 10.29 26.67
C THR A 25 22.82 10.60 27.36
N GLN A 26 23.66 9.60 27.65
CA GLN A 26 25.00 9.84 28.23
C GLN A 26 26.11 9.09 27.46
N ALA A 27 26.26 9.43 26.20
CA ALA A 27 27.55 9.24 25.51
C ALA A 27 27.80 10.51 24.70
N GLN A 28 28.59 11.39 25.26
CA GLN A 28 28.98 12.65 24.65
C GLN A 28 30.46 12.60 24.25
N GLU A 29 30.73 13.16 23.07
CA GLU A 29 31.94 13.70 22.50
C GLU A 29 32.98 12.72 21.92
N GLU A 30 32.94 12.59 20.59
CA GLU A 30 34.13 12.81 19.77
C GLU A 30 33.74 13.57 18.48
N THR A 31 34.43 14.67 18.25
CA THR A 31 34.18 15.63 17.15
C THR A 31 34.82 15.08 15.88
N GLU A 32 34.12 14.33 15.07
CA GLU A 32 34.46 14.20 13.66
C GLU A 32 33.55 15.15 12.86
N THR A 33 34.16 15.98 12.04
CA THR A 33 33.49 16.89 11.10
C THR A 33 32.90 16.05 9.98
N GLU A 34 31.73 15.45 10.22
CA GLU A 34 30.90 14.92 9.16
C GLU A 34 30.36 16.08 8.33
N THR A 35 30.50 15.99 7.02
CA THR A 35 29.82 16.86 6.06
C THR A 35 28.36 16.50 6.12
N GLU A 36 27.62 17.15 7.05
CA GLU A 36 26.16 17.04 7.15
C GLU A 36 25.54 17.39 5.79
N ALA A 37 24.67 16.51 5.29
CA ALA A 37 23.82 16.87 4.16
C ALA A 37 23.04 18.15 4.51
N PRO A 38 22.99 19.16 3.64
CA PRO A 38 22.29 20.39 3.97
C PRO A 38 20.82 20.09 4.24
N ALA A 39 20.33 20.53 5.40
CA ALA A 39 18.92 20.50 5.73
C ALA A 39 18.12 21.15 4.59
N GLY A 40 17.16 20.44 3.99
CA GLY A 40 16.45 20.89 2.81
C GLY A 40 14.94 20.74 2.95
N PHE A 41 14.23 21.68 2.35
CA PHE A 41 12.80 21.57 2.11
C PHE A 41 12.60 21.10 0.66
N ASP A 42 11.85 20.02 0.49
CA ASP A 42 11.51 19.43 -0.79
C ASP A 42 10.01 19.47 -1.03
N PHE A 43 9.62 19.71 -2.29
CA PHE A 43 8.23 19.79 -2.69
C PHE A 43 8.03 19.04 -4.00
N SER A 44 7.33 17.90 -3.93
CA SER A 44 7.11 17.02 -5.06
C SER A 44 5.65 16.63 -5.19
N GLY A 45 5.30 15.92 -6.25
CA GLY A 45 3.95 15.42 -6.40
C GLY A 45 3.67 14.75 -7.73
N THR A 46 2.42 14.28 -7.86
CA THR A 46 1.93 13.63 -9.07
C THR A 46 0.55 14.12 -9.45
N VAL A 47 0.23 14.03 -10.75
CA VAL A 47 -1.13 14.21 -11.27
C VAL A 47 -1.37 13.12 -12.29
N ASP A 48 -2.49 12.40 -12.17
CA ASP A 48 -2.84 11.36 -13.11
C ASP A 48 -4.30 11.39 -13.54
N VAL A 49 -4.52 10.94 -14.75
CA VAL A 49 -5.82 10.79 -15.40
C VAL A 49 -5.82 9.52 -16.21
N TYR A 50 -7.00 8.96 -16.46
CA TYR A 50 -7.10 7.73 -17.24
C TYR A 50 -8.38 7.66 -18.08
N TYR A 51 -8.38 6.75 -19.03
CA TYR A 51 -9.54 6.26 -19.76
C TYR A 51 -9.67 4.77 -19.48
N ARG A 52 -10.87 4.29 -19.12
CA ARG A 52 -11.19 2.88 -18.94
C ARG A 52 -12.40 2.48 -19.74
N THR A 53 -12.42 1.24 -20.25
CA THR A 53 -13.57 0.63 -20.92
C THR A 53 -13.58 -0.87 -20.70
N ASN A 54 -14.76 -1.44 -20.49
CA ASN A 54 -14.93 -2.88 -20.50
C ASN A 54 -14.88 -3.41 -21.93
N LEU A 55 -14.31 -4.59 -22.13
CA LEU A 55 -14.25 -5.30 -23.40
C LEU A 55 -15.31 -6.40 -23.48
N THR A 56 -15.75 -6.92 -22.34
CA THR A 56 -16.69 -8.06 -22.22
C THR A 56 -17.94 -7.78 -21.40
N ALA A 57 -18.09 -6.55 -20.91
CA ALA A 57 -19.20 -6.10 -20.09
C ALA A 57 -19.73 -4.75 -20.58
N PRO A 58 -20.88 -4.24 -20.11
CA PRO A 58 -21.42 -2.94 -20.48
C PRO A 58 -20.49 -1.78 -20.10
N ASN A 59 -20.62 -0.67 -20.87
CA ASN A 59 -19.94 0.60 -20.64
C ASN A 59 -20.93 1.76 -20.48
N ASP A 60 -22.11 1.48 -19.97
CA ASP A 60 -23.19 2.43 -19.70
C ASP A 60 -23.52 2.46 -18.18
N GLU A 61 -24.76 2.75 -17.84
CA GLU A 61 -25.24 2.77 -16.45
C GLU A 61 -25.13 1.41 -15.72
N ASN A 62 -24.91 0.32 -16.45
CA ASN A 62 -24.70 -1.02 -15.92
C ASN A 62 -23.21 -1.41 -15.92
N ALA A 63 -22.32 -0.46 -16.15
CA ALA A 63 -20.88 -0.74 -16.16
C ALA A 63 -20.42 -1.31 -14.82
N ILE A 64 -19.52 -2.28 -14.88
CA ILE A 64 -18.93 -2.94 -13.72
C ILE A 64 -17.42 -2.81 -13.74
N ALA A 65 -16.80 -3.02 -12.60
CA ALA A 65 -15.36 -3.04 -12.42
C ALA A 65 -14.93 -4.24 -11.58
N PRO A 66 -13.63 -4.62 -11.59
CA PRO A 66 -13.10 -5.57 -10.64
C PRO A 66 -13.30 -5.10 -9.20
N GLY A 67 -13.34 -6.04 -8.24
CA GLY A 67 -13.43 -5.72 -6.81
C GLY A 67 -12.15 -5.08 -6.24
N SER A 68 -11.08 -4.91 -7.04
CA SER A 68 -9.87 -4.21 -6.61
C SER A 68 -10.08 -2.69 -6.56
N SER A 69 -9.26 -2.00 -5.74
CA SER A 69 -9.29 -0.54 -5.61
C SER A 69 -8.73 0.15 -6.84
N PHE A 70 -9.12 1.41 -7.04
CA PHE A 70 -8.60 2.35 -8.03
C PHE A 70 -8.89 2.01 -9.50
N ALA A 71 -8.87 3.04 -10.32
CA ALA A 71 -9.02 2.95 -11.79
C ALA A 71 -10.31 2.25 -12.28
N ASN A 72 -11.39 2.33 -11.50
CA ASN A 72 -12.64 1.60 -11.73
C ASN A 72 -13.74 2.41 -12.41
N LEU A 73 -13.52 3.72 -12.61
CA LEU A 73 -14.52 4.58 -13.28
C LEU A 73 -14.45 4.44 -14.80
N GLU A 74 -15.59 4.31 -15.45
CA GLU A 74 -15.69 4.19 -16.90
C GLU A 74 -15.45 5.50 -17.64
N GLY A 75 -14.93 5.42 -18.86
CA GLY A 75 -14.65 6.56 -19.71
C GLY A 75 -13.44 7.35 -19.28
N PHE A 76 -13.42 8.66 -19.59
CA PHE A 76 -12.36 9.59 -19.16
C PHE A 76 -12.57 9.97 -17.71
N SER A 77 -11.62 9.64 -16.87
CA SER A 77 -11.73 9.75 -15.43
C SER A 77 -10.50 10.38 -14.80
N LEU A 78 -10.72 11.03 -13.67
CA LEU A 78 -9.64 11.55 -12.83
C LEU A 78 -9.07 10.40 -12.00
N GLY A 79 -7.76 10.42 -11.82
CA GLY A 79 -7.07 9.60 -10.82
C GLY A 79 -6.86 10.40 -9.54
N MET A 80 -5.67 10.92 -9.36
CA MET A 80 -5.24 11.64 -8.16
C MET A 80 -4.38 12.86 -8.52
N ALA A 81 -4.47 13.91 -7.72
CA ALA A 81 -3.41 14.89 -7.57
C ALA A 81 -2.81 14.72 -6.17
N ASN A 82 -1.50 14.54 -6.10
CA ASN A 82 -0.78 14.30 -4.85
C ASN A 82 0.28 15.39 -4.69
N LEU A 83 0.34 16.01 -3.51
CA LEU A 83 1.29 17.06 -3.17
C LEU A 83 2.03 16.65 -1.89
N ILE A 84 3.34 16.55 -1.99
CA ILE A 84 4.21 16.13 -0.89
C ILE A 84 5.10 17.29 -0.51
N ALA A 85 5.03 17.71 0.76
CA ALA A 85 5.98 18.60 1.39
C ALA A 85 6.84 17.82 2.36
N LYS A 86 8.14 17.81 2.16
CA LYS A 86 9.11 17.09 2.98
C LYS A 86 10.18 18.05 3.50
N TYR A 87 10.53 17.94 4.76
CA TYR A 87 11.69 18.60 5.33
C TYR A 87 12.64 17.56 5.89
N GLU A 88 13.85 17.54 5.40
CA GLU A 88 14.94 16.72 5.92
C GLU A 88 15.91 17.60 6.69
N GLY A 89 15.93 17.43 8.01
CA GLY A 89 16.96 18.00 8.88
C GLY A 89 17.90 16.89 9.36
N ASN A 90 19.03 17.26 9.91
CA ASN A 90 20.09 16.32 10.33
C ASN A 90 19.60 15.25 11.32
N LYS A 91 18.71 15.63 12.23
CA LYS A 91 18.19 14.72 13.27
C LYS A 91 16.67 14.56 13.25
N VAL A 92 15.96 15.52 12.69
CA VAL A 92 14.48 15.52 12.68
C VAL A 92 13.98 15.98 11.34
N GLY A 93 12.82 15.46 10.94
CA GLY A 93 12.15 15.90 9.74
C GLY A 93 10.67 15.61 9.81
N PHE A 94 9.95 15.95 8.73
CA PHE A 94 8.54 15.64 8.58
C PHE A 94 8.19 15.35 7.13
N VAL A 95 7.06 14.68 6.95
CA VAL A 95 6.38 14.52 5.67
C VAL A 95 4.93 14.94 5.84
N ALA A 96 4.42 15.74 4.90
CA ALA A 96 3.02 16.04 4.73
C ALA A 96 2.64 15.73 3.28
N ASP A 97 1.86 14.68 3.08
CA ASP A 97 1.44 14.16 1.79
C ASP A 97 -0.08 14.31 1.67
N LEU A 98 -0.52 15.15 0.73
CA LEU A 98 -1.91 15.48 0.49
C LEU A 98 -2.35 14.88 -0.84
N ALA A 99 -3.45 14.10 -0.83
CA ALA A 99 -4.01 13.46 -2.00
C ALA A 99 -5.44 13.96 -2.27
N PHE A 100 -5.73 14.26 -3.53
CA PHE A 100 -7.01 14.78 -4.00
C PHE A 100 -7.50 13.94 -5.18
N GLY A 101 -8.80 13.95 -5.42
CA GLY A 101 -9.43 13.22 -6.52
C GLY A 101 -9.94 11.84 -6.10
N PRO A 102 -10.56 11.08 -7.05
CA PRO A 102 -11.16 9.79 -6.74
C PRO A 102 -10.19 8.80 -6.09
N ARG A 103 -9.01 8.61 -6.66
CA ARG A 103 -7.99 7.70 -6.10
C ARG A 103 -7.52 8.13 -4.71
N GLY A 104 -7.35 9.45 -4.47
CA GLY A 104 -7.01 9.97 -3.15
C GLY A 104 -8.13 9.74 -2.13
N THR A 105 -9.38 9.90 -2.53
CA THR A 105 -10.55 9.62 -1.69
C THR A 105 -10.65 8.15 -1.35
N ASP A 106 -10.46 7.27 -2.33
CA ASP A 106 -10.51 5.82 -2.15
C ASP A 106 -9.35 5.33 -1.25
N ALA A 107 -8.16 5.94 -1.37
CA ALA A 107 -7.01 5.61 -0.54
C ALA A 107 -7.17 5.97 0.94
N ILE A 108 -8.00 6.98 1.24
CA ILE A 108 -8.21 7.49 2.61
C ILE A 108 -9.56 7.01 3.18
N PHE A 109 -10.28 6.19 2.46
CA PHE A 109 -11.64 5.71 2.71
C PHE A 109 -11.95 5.48 4.19
N GLY A 110 -13.00 6.16 4.71
CA GLY A 110 -13.50 5.96 6.08
C GLY A 110 -12.49 6.14 7.23
N SER A 111 -11.26 6.52 6.90
CA SER A 111 -10.16 6.71 7.84
C SER A 111 -10.34 7.95 8.73
N PRO A 112 -10.75 9.12 8.21
CA PRO A 112 -11.07 10.26 9.03
C PRO A 112 -12.49 10.14 9.63
N ASP A 113 -12.53 9.92 10.92
CA ASP A 113 -13.78 9.83 11.69
C ASP A 113 -14.18 11.18 12.33
N TYR A 114 -13.26 12.16 12.35
CA TYR A 114 -13.41 13.39 13.12
C TYR A 114 -13.48 14.66 12.28
N SER A 115 -12.63 14.79 11.26
CA SER A 115 -12.56 16.00 10.44
C SER A 115 -12.83 15.74 8.95
N LEU A 116 -13.58 16.67 8.30
CA LEU A 116 -13.81 16.60 6.86
C LEU A 116 -12.53 16.82 6.04
N THR A 117 -11.55 17.52 6.60
CA THR A 117 -10.28 17.81 5.94
C THR A 117 -9.29 16.64 6.03
N GLY A 118 -9.53 15.69 6.91
CA GLY A 118 -8.76 14.44 6.98
C GLY A 118 -8.82 13.63 5.68
N ASN A 119 -9.88 13.79 4.89
CA ASN A 119 -10.06 13.11 3.60
C ASN A 119 -9.03 13.47 2.51
N VAL A 120 -8.10 14.40 2.78
CA VAL A 120 -7.01 14.75 1.86
C VAL A 120 -5.64 14.39 2.40
N ILE A 121 -5.56 13.85 3.62
CA ILE A 121 -4.27 13.53 4.26
C ILE A 121 -3.93 12.07 3.97
N ASN A 122 -3.02 11.85 3.02
CA ASN A 122 -2.46 10.54 2.74
C ASN A 122 -1.42 10.16 3.79
N GLN A 123 -0.46 11.04 4.08
CA GLN A 123 0.52 10.87 5.14
C GLN A 123 0.76 12.19 5.88
N MET A 124 0.94 12.11 7.18
CA MET A 124 1.37 13.23 8.01
C MET A 124 2.12 12.70 9.22
N TYR A 125 3.44 12.82 9.19
CA TYR A 125 4.27 12.33 10.28
C TYR A 125 5.53 13.18 10.49
N VAL A 126 6.07 13.07 11.68
CA VAL A 126 7.40 13.57 12.03
C VAL A 126 8.31 12.39 12.32
N TYR A 127 9.62 12.55 12.08
CA TYR A 127 10.59 11.52 12.42
C TYR A 127 11.81 12.11 13.14
N TRP A 128 12.45 11.26 13.91
CA TRP A 128 13.68 11.54 14.64
C TRP A 128 14.71 10.44 14.41
N ASN A 129 15.83 10.82 13.80
CA ASN A 129 17.01 9.97 13.68
C ASN A 129 17.72 9.98 15.04
N VAL A 130 17.42 8.99 15.87
CA VAL A 130 18.01 8.82 17.22
C VAL A 130 19.51 8.53 17.10
N SER A 131 19.88 7.73 16.10
CA SER A 131 21.24 7.41 15.70
C SER A 131 21.27 7.15 14.19
N GLU A 132 22.43 6.85 13.62
CA GLU A 132 22.58 6.43 12.22
C GLU A 132 21.79 5.15 11.89
N SER A 133 21.54 4.31 12.88
CA SER A 133 20.86 3.02 12.70
C SER A 133 19.45 2.97 13.28
N VAL A 134 18.93 4.04 13.91
CA VAL A 134 17.63 4.04 14.55
C VAL A 134 16.85 5.31 14.21
N THR A 135 15.67 5.13 13.58
CA THR A 135 14.72 6.22 13.33
C THR A 135 13.39 5.93 14.03
N LEU A 136 12.87 6.92 14.75
CA LEU A 136 11.52 6.91 15.30
C LEU A 136 10.61 7.78 14.46
N THR A 137 9.44 7.26 14.07
CA THR A 137 8.41 7.98 13.32
C THR A 137 7.13 8.03 14.12
N LEU A 138 6.47 9.20 14.16
CA LEU A 138 5.19 9.41 14.84
C LEU A 138 4.22 10.17 13.93
N GLY A 139 3.06 9.61 13.70
CA GLY A 139 2.01 10.19 12.87
C GLY A 139 1.28 9.15 12.02
N ASN A 140 0.67 9.61 10.92
CA ASN A 140 0.05 8.75 9.91
C ASN A 140 1.01 8.52 8.75
N PHE A 141 1.27 7.27 8.44
CA PHE A 141 2.17 6.84 7.35
C PHE A 141 1.52 5.70 6.55
N ASN A 142 1.90 5.59 5.27
CA ASN A 142 1.44 4.48 4.43
C ASN A 142 1.83 3.13 5.03
N THR A 143 1.05 2.12 4.71
CA THR A 143 1.30 0.75 5.20
C THR A 143 2.71 0.28 4.83
N PHE A 144 3.23 -0.61 5.65
CA PHE A 144 4.45 -1.38 5.39
C PHE A 144 4.16 -2.79 4.85
N LEU A 145 2.88 -3.15 4.68
CA LEU A 145 2.42 -4.37 4.04
C LEU A 145 2.11 -4.12 2.56
N GLY A 146 2.21 -5.16 1.75
CA GLY A 146 1.88 -5.10 0.34
C GLY A 146 3.02 -4.57 -0.54
N TYR A 147 3.00 -4.96 -1.81
CA TYR A 147 3.98 -4.58 -2.82
C TYR A 147 3.62 -3.30 -3.56
N GLU A 148 2.33 -3.13 -3.88
CA GLU A 148 1.82 -1.94 -4.56
C GLU A 148 1.61 -0.79 -3.55
N VAL A 149 1.61 0.44 -4.06
CA VAL A 149 1.42 1.66 -3.27
C VAL A 149 0.31 2.54 -3.85
N ILE A 150 -0.13 3.53 -3.10
CA ILE A 150 -1.20 4.46 -3.50
C ILE A 150 -0.81 5.28 -4.72
N SER A 151 0.44 5.79 -4.78
CA SER A 151 0.92 6.64 -5.88
C SER A 151 1.06 5.84 -7.20
N PRO A 152 0.38 6.24 -8.27
CA PRO A 152 0.49 5.56 -9.57
C PRO A 152 1.84 5.77 -10.27
N ALA A 153 2.64 6.75 -9.82
CA ALA A 153 3.99 6.96 -10.32
C ALA A 153 4.97 5.91 -9.79
N ALA A 154 4.74 5.41 -8.58
CA ALA A 154 5.58 4.41 -7.93
C ALA A 154 5.18 2.96 -8.26
N ASN A 155 3.96 2.73 -8.76
CA ASN A 155 3.52 1.42 -9.23
C ASN A 155 3.86 1.20 -10.69
N PHE A 156 4.29 -0.01 -11.06
CA PHE A 156 4.44 -0.36 -12.47
C PHE A 156 3.08 -0.43 -13.17
N ASN A 157 2.13 -1.18 -12.63
CA ASN A 157 0.75 -1.21 -13.10
C ASN A 157 -0.02 0.02 -12.59
N TYR A 158 -0.92 0.56 -13.39
CA TYR A 158 -1.76 1.69 -12.98
C TYR A 158 -2.98 1.24 -12.16
N SER A 159 -3.64 0.16 -12.59
CA SER A 159 -4.65 -0.53 -11.78
C SER A 159 -4.00 -1.38 -10.70
N THR A 160 -4.72 -1.68 -9.61
CA THR A 160 -4.19 -2.40 -8.46
C THR A 160 -4.68 -3.85 -8.37
N SER A 161 -3.94 -4.67 -7.63
CA SER A 161 -4.28 -6.05 -7.29
C SER A 161 -5.40 -6.13 -6.24
N TYR A 162 -5.98 -7.30 -6.06
CA TYR A 162 -6.84 -7.60 -4.92
C TYR A 162 -6.04 -7.61 -3.62
N LEU A 163 -4.82 -8.16 -3.62
CA LEU A 163 -3.93 -8.14 -2.45
C LEU A 163 -3.69 -6.72 -1.92
N PHE A 164 -3.40 -5.77 -2.79
CA PHE A 164 -3.28 -4.36 -2.39
C PHE A 164 -4.60 -3.82 -1.82
N SER A 165 -5.72 -4.16 -2.43
CA SER A 165 -7.02 -3.55 -2.16
C SER A 165 -7.63 -3.98 -0.83
N TYR A 166 -7.27 -5.16 -0.34
CA TYR A 166 -7.79 -5.74 0.89
C TYR A 166 -6.77 -5.84 2.02
N GLY A 167 -5.51 -5.47 1.75
CA GLY A 167 -4.53 -5.12 2.76
C GLY A 167 -4.77 -3.72 3.36
N PRO A 168 -4.07 -3.34 4.43
CA PRO A 168 -4.17 -2.01 5.03
C PRO A 168 -3.59 -0.93 4.10
N PHE A 169 -4.12 0.30 4.14
CA PHE A 169 -3.59 1.43 3.37
C PHE A 169 -2.72 2.36 4.22
N SER A 170 -3.08 2.56 5.48
CA SER A 170 -2.37 3.49 6.36
C SER A 170 -2.34 3.05 7.81
N HIS A 171 -1.41 3.61 8.56
CA HIS A 171 -1.27 3.40 9.98
C HIS A 171 -0.98 4.71 10.69
N SER A 172 -1.69 4.98 11.79
CA SER A 172 -1.39 6.09 12.71
C SER A 172 -0.82 5.56 14.00
N GLY A 173 0.40 5.94 14.34
CA GLY A 173 1.06 5.43 15.53
C GLY A 173 2.50 5.85 15.63
N ILE A 174 3.26 5.07 16.39
CA ILE A 174 4.70 5.17 16.52
C ILE A 174 5.34 3.92 15.92
N ARG A 175 6.37 4.11 15.11
CA ARG A 175 7.22 3.03 14.64
C ARG A 175 8.69 3.35 14.88
N ALA A 176 9.48 2.30 15.06
CA ALA A 176 10.92 2.34 15.18
C ALA A 176 11.52 1.49 14.07
N ASP A 177 12.36 2.11 13.25
CA ASP A 177 13.08 1.47 12.16
C ASP A 177 14.54 1.29 12.59
N PHE A 178 15.11 0.11 12.33
CA PHE A 178 16.45 -0.30 12.71
C PHE A 178 17.21 -0.76 11.47
N ALA A 179 18.31 -0.09 11.12
CA ALA A 179 19.33 -0.60 10.22
C ALA A 179 20.27 -1.52 11.05
N LEU A 180 20.21 -2.83 10.82
CA LEU A 180 20.97 -3.81 11.60
C LEU A 180 22.39 -3.98 11.04
N ASP A 181 22.51 -4.00 9.72
CA ASP A 181 23.75 -3.96 8.96
C ASP A 181 23.49 -3.46 7.52
N GLU A 182 24.41 -3.70 6.57
CA GLU A 182 24.28 -3.25 5.18
C GLU A 182 23.11 -3.91 4.43
N ASP A 183 22.71 -5.12 4.81
CA ASP A 183 21.67 -5.90 4.14
C ASP A 183 20.39 -6.03 4.98
N TRP A 184 20.48 -6.05 6.31
CA TRP A 184 19.38 -6.35 7.21
C TRP A 184 18.80 -5.12 7.86
N SER A 185 17.47 -5.09 7.88
CA SER A 185 16.69 -4.09 8.63
C SER A 185 15.58 -4.74 9.44
N ALA A 186 15.09 -4.04 10.45
CA ALA A 186 13.93 -4.43 11.20
C ALA A 186 13.06 -3.20 11.51
N MET A 187 11.75 -3.39 11.69
CA MET A 187 10.84 -2.37 12.13
C MET A 187 9.88 -2.95 13.18
N LEU A 188 9.54 -2.14 14.18
CA LEU A 188 8.50 -2.43 15.15
C LEU A 188 7.56 -1.23 15.27
N ALA A 189 6.25 -1.47 15.37
CA ALA A 189 5.25 -0.42 15.46
C ALA A 189 4.14 -0.73 16.46
N VAL A 190 3.62 0.32 17.10
CA VAL A 190 2.37 0.32 17.86
C VAL A 190 1.49 1.41 17.28
N MET A 191 0.29 1.03 16.85
CA MET A 191 -0.55 1.86 16.01
C MET A 191 -2.01 1.79 16.45
N ASN A 192 -2.82 2.73 16.00
CA ASN A 192 -4.28 2.61 16.03
C ASN A 192 -4.72 1.35 15.27
N PRO A 193 -5.97 0.90 15.40
CA PRO A 193 -6.53 -0.07 14.48
C PRO A 193 -6.30 0.34 13.03
N THR A 194 -6.13 -0.64 12.15
CA THR A 194 -5.84 -0.44 10.72
C THR A 194 -6.76 0.61 10.09
N ASP A 195 -6.18 1.50 9.28
CA ASP A 195 -6.85 2.57 8.56
C ASP A 195 -7.61 3.60 9.43
N LYS A 196 -7.27 3.71 10.73
CA LYS A 196 -7.77 4.75 11.63
C LYS A 196 -6.74 5.87 11.78
N THR A 197 -6.86 6.90 10.91
CA THR A 197 -5.84 7.95 10.78
C THR A 197 -5.91 9.02 11.86
N GLU A 198 -7.10 9.44 12.29
CA GLU A 198 -7.26 10.64 13.13
C GLU A 198 -7.24 10.34 14.63
N PHE A 199 -7.92 9.28 15.08
CA PHE A 199 -7.96 8.93 16.49
C PHE A 199 -8.34 7.48 16.73
N ASN A 200 -8.04 6.98 17.93
CA ASN A 200 -8.39 5.64 18.38
C ASN A 200 -9.68 5.68 19.21
N GLY A 201 -10.82 5.46 18.55
CA GLY A 201 -12.13 5.47 19.20
C GLY A 201 -12.43 4.21 20.04
N THR A 202 -11.72 3.08 19.79
CA THR A 202 -11.95 1.80 20.49
C THR A 202 -11.06 1.63 21.71
N GLY A 203 -9.89 2.27 21.73
CA GLY A 203 -8.86 2.06 22.74
C GLY A 203 -8.01 0.82 22.51
N ASP A 204 -8.20 0.13 21.38
CA ASP A 204 -7.38 -1.01 20.96
C ASP A 204 -6.20 -0.53 20.12
N TYR A 205 -5.14 -1.36 20.07
CA TYR A 205 -3.94 -1.02 19.31
C TYR A 205 -3.53 -2.20 18.45
N ALA A 206 -3.01 -1.87 17.26
CA ALA A 206 -2.33 -2.81 16.39
C ALA A 206 -0.83 -2.84 16.70
N ILE A 207 -0.22 -3.99 16.47
CA ILE A 207 1.24 -4.19 16.56
C ILE A 207 1.72 -4.60 15.18
N GLY A 208 2.74 -3.91 14.68
CA GLY A 208 3.42 -4.20 13.42
C GLY A 208 4.86 -4.63 13.64
N ALA A 209 5.35 -5.52 12.79
CA ALA A 209 6.74 -5.88 12.70
C ALA A 209 7.13 -6.13 11.25
N GLN A 210 8.36 -5.79 10.89
CA GLN A 210 8.94 -6.08 9.58
C GLN A 210 10.37 -6.56 9.77
N LEU A 211 10.77 -7.56 8.99
CA LEU A 211 12.16 -7.96 8.82
C LEU A 211 12.53 -7.78 7.35
N GLY A 212 13.52 -6.95 7.08
CA GLY A 212 14.04 -6.68 5.75
C GLY A 212 15.37 -7.36 5.52
N TYR A 213 15.57 -7.88 4.30
CA TYR A 213 16.85 -8.31 3.78
C TYR A 213 17.02 -7.80 2.35
N SER A 214 17.93 -6.88 2.13
CA SER A 214 18.04 -6.11 0.88
C SER A 214 16.67 -5.50 0.52
N ASP A 215 16.11 -5.84 -0.66
CA ASP A 215 14.80 -5.35 -1.13
C ASP A 215 13.64 -6.35 -0.88
N GLN A 216 13.80 -7.28 0.05
CA GLN A 216 12.79 -8.24 0.45
C GLN A 216 12.34 -7.99 1.87
N PHE A 217 11.02 -8.06 2.12
CA PHE A 217 10.43 -7.78 3.41
C PHE A 217 9.44 -8.86 3.81
N LEU A 218 9.57 -9.34 5.04
CA LEU A 218 8.57 -10.16 5.71
C LEU A 218 7.88 -9.28 6.74
N ASN A 219 6.59 -9.09 6.57
CA ASN A 219 5.75 -8.19 7.35
C ASN A 219 4.79 -8.98 8.21
N PHE A 220 4.47 -8.43 9.38
CA PHE A 220 3.50 -8.98 10.31
C PHE A 220 2.69 -7.84 10.93
N LEU A 221 1.37 -7.98 10.91
CA LEU A 221 0.41 -7.08 11.55
C LEU A 221 -0.55 -7.89 12.42
N TYR A 222 -0.78 -7.45 13.65
CA TYR A 222 -1.75 -8.02 14.56
C TYR A 222 -2.62 -6.93 15.19
N SER A 223 -3.93 -7.13 15.18
CA SER A 223 -4.92 -6.25 15.81
C SER A 223 -6.11 -7.07 16.33
N GLN A 224 -7.09 -6.41 16.94
CA GLN A 224 -8.38 -7.07 17.23
C GLN A 224 -9.12 -7.51 15.95
N GLY A 225 -8.85 -6.85 14.82
CA GLY A 225 -9.41 -7.20 13.51
C GLY A 225 -8.77 -8.42 12.84
N GLY A 226 -7.83 -9.10 13.50
CA GLY A 226 -7.15 -10.27 12.95
C GLY A 226 -5.64 -10.08 12.85
N PHE A 227 -4.98 -10.98 12.15
CA PHE A 227 -3.56 -10.89 11.86
C PHE A 227 -3.31 -11.01 10.35
N GLU A 228 -2.24 -10.38 9.89
CA GLU A 228 -1.76 -10.50 8.52
C GLU A 228 -0.27 -10.81 8.53
N ILE A 229 0.14 -11.72 7.67
CA ILE A 229 1.53 -11.98 7.32
C ILE A 229 1.67 -11.75 5.81
N ASP A 230 2.67 -10.97 5.44
CA ASP A 230 2.89 -10.54 4.07
C ASP A 230 4.38 -10.65 3.73
N PHE A 231 4.68 -11.09 2.53
CA PHE A 231 6.01 -11.06 1.94
C PHE A 231 5.99 -10.19 0.69
N THR A 232 6.88 -9.22 0.63
CA THR A 232 7.13 -8.41 -0.56
C THR A 232 8.59 -8.48 -0.95
N GLY A 233 8.86 -8.48 -2.25
CA GLY A 233 10.25 -8.49 -2.71
C GLY A 233 10.40 -8.11 -4.17
N GLY A 234 11.64 -7.73 -4.52
CA GLY A 234 12.04 -7.41 -5.88
C GLY A 234 13.38 -8.07 -6.21
N PHE A 235 13.48 -8.66 -7.39
CA PHE A 235 14.65 -9.39 -7.85
C PHE A 235 15.09 -8.89 -9.23
N ASN A 236 16.25 -8.25 -9.33
CA ASN A 236 16.90 -7.97 -10.60
C ASN A 236 17.52 -9.26 -11.13
N VAL A 237 16.81 -9.94 -12.03
CA VAL A 237 17.29 -11.22 -12.61
C VAL A 237 18.44 -10.98 -13.59
N ASN A 238 18.38 -9.89 -14.32
CA ASN A 238 19.44 -9.33 -15.17
C ASN A 238 19.20 -7.81 -15.38
N GLU A 239 20.00 -7.16 -16.24
CA GLU A 239 19.92 -5.73 -16.51
C GLU A 239 18.57 -5.28 -17.06
N ASP A 240 17.86 -6.12 -17.81
CA ASP A 240 16.60 -5.80 -18.47
C ASP A 240 15.38 -6.43 -17.80
N PHE A 241 15.56 -7.42 -16.90
CA PHE A 241 14.45 -8.17 -16.33
C PHE A 241 14.41 -8.10 -14.82
N PHE A 242 13.30 -7.54 -14.32
CA PHE A 242 12.96 -7.47 -12.91
C PHE A 242 11.74 -8.36 -12.60
N LEU A 243 11.73 -8.99 -11.43
CA LEU A 243 10.61 -9.76 -10.91
C LEU A 243 10.22 -9.26 -9.53
N GLY A 244 9.06 -8.61 -9.43
CA GLY A 244 8.41 -8.32 -8.15
C GLY A 244 7.54 -9.48 -7.67
N VAL A 245 7.40 -9.63 -6.37
CA VAL A 245 6.60 -10.69 -5.72
C VAL A 245 5.86 -10.08 -4.53
N ASN A 246 4.58 -10.43 -4.40
CA ASN A 246 3.80 -10.22 -3.18
C ASN A 246 3.08 -11.54 -2.82
N ALA A 247 3.07 -11.90 -1.54
CA ALA A 247 2.29 -13.01 -1.03
C ALA A 247 1.78 -12.67 0.36
N ALA A 248 0.47 -12.76 0.58
CA ALA A 248 -0.15 -12.39 1.85
C ALA A 248 -1.17 -13.41 2.32
N TYR A 249 -1.34 -13.48 3.62
CA TYR A 249 -2.39 -14.20 4.31
C TYR A 249 -2.93 -13.34 5.46
N PHE A 250 -4.24 -13.16 5.47
CA PHE A 250 -4.99 -12.49 6.53
C PHE A 250 -6.02 -13.44 7.13
N ASP A 251 -6.20 -13.38 8.45
CA ASP A 251 -7.24 -14.13 9.16
C ASP A 251 -7.82 -13.32 10.32
N ASN A 252 -9.14 -13.28 10.36
CA ASN A 252 -9.95 -12.84 11.48
C ASN A 252 -10.91 -13.95 11.84
N SER A 253 -10.44 -14.90 12.66
CA SER A 253 -11.21 -16.07 13.08
C SER A 253 -12.45 -15.73 13.91
N ASP A 254 -12.47 -14.57 14.58
CA ASP A 254 -13.64 -14.13 15.36
C ASP A 254 -14.80 -13.68 14.46
N ALA A 255 -14.49 -13.17 13.27
CA ALA A 255 -15.46 -12.75 12.27
C ALA A 255 -15.69 -13.80 11.16
N ASP A 256 -14.92 -14.89 11.15
CA ASP A 256 -14.90 -15.90 10.09
C ASP A 256 -14.60 -15.26 8.71
N VAL A 257 -13.61 -14.37 8.67
CA VAL A 257 -13.18 -13.65 7.46
C VAL A 257 -11.70 -13.89 7.23
N SER A 258 -11.33 -14.26 6.01
CA SER A 258 -9.92 -14.44 5.65
C SER A 258 -9.66 -14.13 4.18
N PHE A 259 -8.41 -13.86 3.85
CA PHE A 259 -7.90 -13.93 2.48
C PHE A 259 -6.49 -14.50 2.41
N ALA A 260 -6.15 -15.01 1.23
CA ALA A 260 -4.78 -15.36 0.88
C ALA A 260 -4.55 -15.08 -0.60
N GLY A 261 -3.32 -14.77 -0.97
CA GLY A 261 -3.00 -14.56 -2.37
C GLY A 261 -1.51 -14.49 -2.65
N VAL A 262 -1.22 -14.57 -3.93
CA VAL A 262 0.13 -14.34 -4.48
C VAL A 262 0.01 -13.57 -5.78
N ALA A 263 0.88 -12.56 -5.94
CA ALA A 263 1.01 -11.79 -7.16
C ALA A 263 2.48 -11.73 -7.60
N LEU A 264 2.70 -11.91 -8.90
CA LEU A 264 3.98 -11.80 -9.56
C LEU A 264 3.97 -10.62 -10.51
N TYR A 265 5.06 -9.86 -10.54
CA TYR A 265 5.21 -8.63 -11.33
C TYR A 265 6.48 -8.70 -12.20
N PRO A 266 6.55 -9.61 -13.20
CA PRO A 266 7.66 -9.61 -14.15
C PRO A 266 7.60 -8.35 -15.02
N GLN A 267 8.76 -7.70 -15.17
CA GLN A 267 8.95 -6.51 -15.99
C GLN A 267 10.16 -6.69 -16.88
N TYR A 268 10.02 -6.35 -18.16
CA TYR A 268 11.09 -6.43 -19.15
C TYR A 268 11.28 -5.07 -19.83
N GLN A 269 12.45 -4.47 -19.63
CA GLN A 269 12.84 -3.22 -20.29
C GLN A 269 13.24 -3.51 -21.73
N THR A 270 12.40 -3.10 -22.69
CA THR A 270 12.62 -3.34 -24.12
C THR A 270 13.42 -2.23 -24.78
N SER A 271 13.45 -1.05 -24.17
CA SER A 271 14.26 0.11 -24.58
C SER A 271 14.43 1.07 -23.39
N GLU A 272 15.26 2.10 -23.55
CA GLU A 272 15.47 3.14 -22.52
C GLU A 272 14.16 3.82 -22.05
N ASN A 273 13.16 3.89 -22.94
CA ASN A 273 11.92 4.61 -22.68
C ASN A 273 10.67 3.72 -22.65
N PHE A 274 10.83 2.40 -22.74
CA PHE A 274 9.67 1.50 -22.74
C PHE A 274 9.95 0.18 -22.02
N THR A 275 9.09 -0.11 -21.04
CA THR A 275 9.07 -1.37 -20.31
C THR A 275 7.72 -2.05 -20.48
N LEU A 276 7.74 -3.34 -20.74
CA LEU A 276 6.56 -4.20 -20.75
C LEU A 276 6.54 -5.02 -19.46
N GLY A 277 5.39 -5.09 -18.80
CA GLY A 277 5.24 -5.88 -17.58
C GLY A 277 3.90 -6.55 -17.49
N LEU A 278 3.85 -7.54 -16.63
CA LEU A 278 2.66 -8.32 -16.33
C LEU A 278 2.46 -8.31 -14.81
N ARG A 279 1.20 -8.19 -14.36
CA ARG A 279 0.80 -8.65 -13.03
C ARG A 279 0.00 -9.92 -13.21
N ALA A 280 0.39 -10.99 -12.55
CA ALA A 280 -0.36 -12.24 -12.48
C ALA A 280 -0.65 -12.53 -11.01
N GLU A 281 -1.92 -12.48 -10.64
CA GLU A 281 -2.40 -12.60 -9.26
C GLU A 281 -3.37 -13.78 -9.14
N TYR A 282 -3.22 -14.55 -8.07
CA TYR A 282 -4.25 -15.45 -7.58
C TYR A 282 -4.63 -15.02 -6.16
N PHE A 283 -5.90 -14.67 -5.98
CA PHE A 283 -6.47 -14.23 -4.70
C PHE A 283 -7.65 -15.12 -4.34
N MET A 284 -7.74 -15.50 -3.08
CA MET A 284 -8.85 -16.28 -2.52
C MET A 284 -9.32 -15.64 -1.22
N GLU A 285 -10.60 -15.78 -0.95
CA GLU A 285 -11.25 -15.22 0.23
C GLU A 285 -12.27 -16.18 0.85
N THR A 286 -12.54 -15.97 2.14
CA THR A 286 -13.70 -16.52 2.84
C THR A 286 -14.44 -15.36 3.50
N ASN A 287 -15.72 -15.18 3.18
CA ASN A 287 -16.65 -14.18 3.74
C ASN A 287 -16.19 -12.71 3.69
N LEU A 288 -15.17 -12.37 2.91
CA LEU A 288 -14.64 -11.00 2.80
C LEU A 288 -15.48 -10.14 1.83
N GLY A 289 -16.00 -10.74 0.76
CA GLY A 289 -16.82 -10.07 -0.25
C GLY A 289 -16.02 -9.26 -1.27
N ALA A 290 -14.72 -9.49 -1.37
CA ALA A 290 -13.81 -8.80 -2.28
C ALA A 290 -14.10 -9.06 -3.75
N ILE A 291 -14.48 -10.28 -4.07
CA ILE A 291 -14.72 -10.75 -5.45
C ILE A 291 -16.16 -10.43 -5.89
N GLY A 292 -17.09 -10.26 -4.94
CA GLY A 292 -18.47 -9.87 -5.21
C GLY A 292 -19.43 -11.03 -5.38
N ALA A 293 -18.94 -12.28 -5.50
CA ALA A 293 -19.72 -13.50 -5.45
C ALA A 293 -18.93 -14.60 -4.76
N ALA A 294 -19.60 -15.48 -4.00
CA ALA A 294 -19.01 -16.57 -3.28
C ALA A 294 -19.90 -17.81 -3.32
N ASP A 295 -19.34 -18.97 -3.03
CA ASP A 295 -20.09 -20.22 -2.90
C ASP A 295 -20.93 -20.26 -1.61
N ALA A 296 -21.60 -21.39 -1.35
CA ALA A 296 -22.45 -21.56 -0.18
C ALA A 296 -21.70 -21.55 1.18
N ASN A 297 -20.37 -21.65 1.16
CA ASN A 297 -19.52 -21.59 2.34
C ASN A 297 -18.93 -20.17 2.53
N GLY A 298 -19.18 -19.25 1.61
CA GLY A 298 -18.58 -17.91 1.61
C GLY A 298 -17.20 -17.86 0.94
N ASP A 299 -16.80 -18.94 0.26
CA ASP A 299 -15.49 -19.02 -0.39
C ASP A 299 -15.56 -18.53 -1.84
N ALA A 300 -14.56 -17.74 -2.24
CA ALA A 300 -14.36 -17.31 -3.62
C ALA A 300 -12.88 -17.20 -3.95
N SER A 301 -12.56 -17.26 -5.24
CA SER A 301 -11.21 -17.00 -5.75
C SER A 301 -11.24 -16.29 -7.09
N VAL A 302 -10.18 -15.56 -7.40
CA VAL A 302 -10.01 -14.89 -8.69
C VAL A 302 -8.56 -15.05 -9.17
N PHE A 303 -8.41 -15.33 -10.45
CA PHE A 303 -7.16 -15.22 -11.16
C PHE A 303 -7.21 -13.95 -12.02
N ALA A 304 -6.36 -12.96 -11.70
CA ALA A 304 -6.32 -11.68 -12.40
C ALA A 304 -4.98 -11.51 -13.12
N VAL A 305 -5.04 -11.15 -14.40
CA VAL A 305 -3.86 -10.88 -15.22
C VAL A 305 -3.96 -9.48 -15.80
N THR A 306 -2.91 -8.67 -15.62
CA THR A 306 -2.82 -7.31 -16.16
C THR A 306 -1.52 -7.17 -16.95
N LEU A 307 -1.63 -6.92 -18.26
CA LEU A 307 -0.50 -6.58 -19.12
C LEU A 307 -0.41 -5.06 -19.21
N THR A 308 0.74 -4.50 -18.85
CA THR A 308 0.99 -3.05 -18.83
C THR A 308 2.21 -2.70 -19.67
N GLY A 309 2.07 -1.72 -20.56
CA GLY A 309 3.19 -0.98 -21.14
C GLY A 309 3.46 0.25 -20.29
N SER A 310 4.72 0.57 -20.05
CA SER A 310 5.14 1.83 -19.43
C SER A 310 6.03 2.61 -20.38
N ALA A 311 5.51 3.69 -20.96
CA ALA A 311 6.19 4.53 -21.96
C ALA A 311 6.54 5.89 -21.36
N VAL A 312 7.83 6.16 -21.15
CA VAL A 312 8.34 7.47 -20.77
C VAL A 312 8.34 8.35 -22.01
N VAL A 313 7.39 9.27 -22.13
CA VAL A 313 7.25 10.16 -23.32
C VAL A 313 7.90 11.53 -23.10
N ALA A 314 8.15 11.89 -21.87
CA ALA A 314 8.95 13.03 -21.45
C ALA A 314 9.49 12.73 -20.02
N ASP A 315 10.46 13.51 -19.57
CA ASP A 315 11.12 13.29 -18.26
C ASP A 315 10.13 13.13 -17.09
N ASN A 316 8.99 13.82 -17.19
CA ASN A 316 7.98 13.89 -16.15
C ASN A 316 6.65 13.20 -16.51
N LEU A 317 6.52 12.60 -17.71
CA LEU A 317 5.26 12.05 -18.21
C LEU A 317 5.42 10.59 -18.65
N ILE A 318 4.64 9.73 -18.02
CA ILE A 318 4.55 8.31 -18.36
C ILE A 318 3.14 8.01 -18.88
N ILE A 319 3.06 7.28 -19.99
CA ILE A 319 1.79 6.74 -20.52
C ILE A 319 1.76 5.25 -20.27
N LYS A 320 0.66 4.77 -19.66
CA LYS A 320 0.48 3.36 -19.26
C LYS A 320 -0.78 2.77 -19.91
N PRO A 321 -0.70 2.13 -21.09
CA PRO A 321 -1.77 1.26 -21.58
C PRO A 321 -1.79 -0.06 -20.77
N GLU A 322 -3.01 -0.51 -20.40
CA GLU A 322 -3.22 -1.79 -19.70
C GLU A 322 -4.34 -2.59 -20.37
N LEU A 323 -4.14 -3.91 -20.40
CA LEU A 323 -5.17 -4.89 -20.64
C LEU A 323 -5.29 -5.78 -19.41
N ARG A 324 -6.49 -5.86 -18.84
CA ARG A 324 -6.76 -6.65 -17.64
C ARG A 324 -7.83 -7.70 -17.92
N LEU A 325 -7.62 -8.90 -17.40
CA LEU A 325 -8.57 -10.01 -17.38
C LEU A 325 -8.67 -10.53 -15.95
N ASP A 326 -9.89 -10.55 -15.41
CA ASP A 326 -10.24 -11.18 -14.15
C ASP A 326 -11.09 -12.42 -14.45
N SER A 327 -10.79 -13.55 -13.80
CA SER A 327 -11.52 -14.81 -13.90
C SER A 327 -11.78 -15.34 -12.49
N ALA A 328 -13.02 -15.21 -12.04
CA ALA A 328 -13.48 -15.62 -10.72
C ALA A 328 -13.98 -17.08 -10.73
N SER A 329 -14.03 -17.70 -9.55
CA SER A 329 -14.62 -19.02 -9.35
C SER A 329 -16.13 -19.03 -9.48
N GLU A 330 -16.78 -17.90 -9.20
CA GLU A 330 -18.22 -17.68 -9.22
C GLU A 330 -18.59 -16.58 -10.21
N ASP A 331 -19.89 -16.44 -10.52
CA ASP A 331 -20.40 -15.41 -11.43
C ASP A 331 -20.40 -14.01 -10.76
N ALA A 332 -19.20 -13.47 -10.57
CA ALA A 332 -18.97 -12.17 -9.92
C ALA A 332 -19.19 -10.97 -10.85
N PHE A 333 -19.36 -11.19 -12.14
CA PHE A 333 -19.47 -10.16 -13.17
C PHE A 333 -20.75 -10.34 -14.01
N ILE A 334 -20.95 -9.46 -14.98
CA ILE A 334 -21.96 -9.58 -16.03
C ILE A 334 -21.32 -9.49 -17.41
N ASP A 335 -21.88 -10.16 -18.39
CA ASP A 335 -21.48 -10.01 -19.79
C ASP A 335 -22.19 -8.81 -20.47
N SER A 336 -21.89 -8.56 -21.75
CA SER A 336 -22.49 -7.47 -22.53
C SER A 336 -23.99 -7.57 -22.73
N ASP A 337 -24.57 -8.74 -22.48
CA ASP A 337 -26.03 -8.99 -22.56
C ASP A 337 -26.70 -8.99 -21.17
N LEU A 338 -25.95 -8.55 -20.12
CA LEU A 338 -26.36 -8.51 -18.71
C LEU A 338 -26.59 -9.89 -18.07
N ASN A 339 -26.03 -10.96 -18.62
CA ASN A 339 -26.08 -12.26 -17.97
C ASN A 339 -24.93 -12.39 -16.96
N PRO A 340 -25.11 -13.18 -15.88
CA PRO A 340 -24.03 -13.51 -14.97
C PRO A 340 -22.80 -14.07 -15.70
N SER A 341 -21.62 -13.66 -15.28
CA SER A 341 -20.34 -14.04 -15.88
C SER A 341 -19.28 -14.18 -14.79
N SER A 342 -18.45 -15.19 -14.91
CA SER A 342 -17.27 -15.37 -14.05
C SER A 342 -16.02 -14.64 -14.55
N SER A 343 -16.10 -13.88 -15.65
CA SER A 343 -14.95 -13.16 -16.19
C SER A 343 -15.27 -11.75 -16.63
N LEU A 344 -14.27 -10.86 -16.48
CA LEU A 344 -14.30 -9.47 -16.91
C LEU A 344 -12.99 -9.13 -17.60
N ALA A 345 -13.07 -8.62 -18.83
CA ALA A 345 -11.91 -8.03 -19.51
C ALA A 345 -12.08 -6.52 -19.68
N SER A 346 -11.03 -5.75 -19.48
CA SER A 346 -11.02 -4.30 -19.62
C SER A 346 -9.73 -3.78 -20.24
N PHE A 347 -9.85 -2.62 -20.87
CA PHE A 347 -8.72 -1.81 -21.35
C PHE A 347 -8.67 -0.51 -20.57
N LEU A 348 -7.46 -0.07 -20.25
CA LEU A 348 -7.18 1.19 -19.58
C LEU A 348 -6.00 1.89 -20.26
N LEU A 349 -6.04 3.21 -20.34
CA LEU A 349 -4.94 4.06 -20.76
C LEU A 349 -4.77 5.18 -19.76
N ALA A 350 -3.66 5.20 -19.04
CA ALA A 350 -3.35 6.24 -18.05
C ALA A 350 -2.24 7.17 -18.52
N ALA A 351 -2.30 8.41 -18.07
CA ALA A 351 -1.22 9.40 -18.15
C ALA A 351 -0.87 9.84 -16.73
N VAL A 352 0.38 9.67 -16.34
CA VAL A 352 0.91 9.98 -15.01
C VAL A 352 2.02 11.01 -15.18
N TYR A 353 1.82 12.19 -14.61
CA TYR A 353 2.80 13.26 -14.56
C TYR A 353 3.35 13.38 -13.14
N SER A 354 4.67 13.50 -12.99
CA SER A 354 5.35 13.73 -11.71
C SER A 354 6.27 14.94 -11.78
N PHE A 355 6.47 15.59 -10.63
CA PHE A 355 7.40 16.72 -10.47
C PHE A 355 8.06 16.65 -9.10
N ASP A 356 9.27 17.19 -8.99
CA ASP A 356 10.14 17.28 -7.82
C ASP A 356 10.98 18.59 -7.88
#